data_b22e9223a2e50e1349d7de684f6b717b
#
_entry.id   b22e9223a2e50e1349d7de684f6b717b
#
_cell.length_a   1.000
_cell.length_b   1.000
_cell.length_c   1.000
_cell.angle_alpha   90.00
_cell.angle_beta   90.00
_cell.angle_gamma   90.00
#
_symmetry.space_group_name_H-M   'P 1'
#
loop_
_entity.id
_entity.type
_entity.pdbx_description
1 polymer ?
#
loop_
_entity_poly.entity_id
_entity_poly.type
_entity_poly.pdbx_seq_one_letter_code
_entity_poly.pdbx_strand_id
1 'polypeptide(L)'
;MSTYATLPDIDVATAETLLEPSGEGQGNWVGAPCIHRHDGVAYLAVRWRDPDRRGHEVTVYEYGDDGSLTQQANLTAADLGVVSVERVALATNPHTGALQCYVPVDRGGNDWVIQKLADADSPSKLDPATARTVLRPEPGTTDAGTVKDPVIETVGGRYYMFYAGADGRSEQAHLATSVDGETWTRHGDNPVIKRAYWHDHHVRISAVVPAPDAPVWLVFYEGSGISDTGRTWNLRTGVAMSPDLERMTDTSPDGPVYSGPAAERGTGVDTFATCRYVDVLTRGDEWEVFAEVAREDDSFDLRRATVPAPGL
;
A
#
# COMPACT_ATOMS: atom_id res chain seq x y z
N MET A 1 16.46 0.27 -30.98
CA MET A 1 15.66 -0.45 -29.99
C MET A 1 15.55 0.47 -28.78
N SER A 2 14.37 0.93 -28.43
CA SER A 2 14.19 1.76 -27.23
C SER A 2 14.34 0.82 -26.04
N THR A 3 15.37 0.98 -25.25
CA THR A 3 15.51 0.32 -23.95
C THR A 3 14.65 1.10 -22.97
N TYR A 4 13.34 0.80 -22.96
CA TYR A 4 12.53 1.18 -21.80
C TYR A 4 12.98 0.35 -20.61
N ALA A 5 12.94 0.94 -19.42
CA ALA A 5 13.13 0.20 -18.18
C ALA A 5 12.30 -1.08 -18.21
N THR A 6 12.96 -2.21 -18.17
CA THR A 6 12.28 -3.47 -17.95
C THR A 6 12.06 -3.60 -16.46
N LEU A 7 10.80 -3.46 -16.03
CA LEU A 7 10.41 -3.85 -14.69
C LEU A 7 10.80 -5.31 -14.45
N PRO A 8 11.16 -5.69 -13.21
CA PRO A 8 11.42 -7.08 -12.89
C PRO A 8 10.21 -7.93 -13.29
N ASP A 9 10.47 -9.04 -13.98
CA ASP A 9 9.45 -10.06 -14.21
C ASP A 9 9.27 -10.84 -12.91
N ILE A 10 8.11 -10.67 -12.28
CA ILE A 10 7.75 -11.36 -11.03
C ILE A 10 6.70 -12.41 -11.36
N ASP A 11 7.09 -13.66 -11.27
CA ASP A 11 6.12 -14.75 -11.25
C ASP A 11 5.45 -14.83 -9.88
N VAL A 12 4.34 -14.12 -9.75
CA VAL A 12 3.56 -14.06 -8.51
C VAL A 12 3.05 -15.45 -8.08
N ALA A 13 2.87 -16.38 -9.03
CA ALA A 13 2.40 -17.72 -8.73
C ALA A 13 3.45 -18.56 -7.97
N THR A 14 4.72 -18.35 -8.28
CA THR A 14 5.86 -19.08 -7.66
C THR A 14 6.55 -18.28 -6.57
N ALA A 15 6.13 -17.05 -6.31
CA ALA A 15 6.62 -16.23 -5.20
C ALA A 15 6.39 -16.94 -3.86
N GLU A 16 7.36 -16.81 -2.96
CA GLU A 16 7.30 -17.41 -1.62
C GLU A 16 6.14 -16.86 -0.80
N THR A 17 5.30 -17.72 -0.23
CA THR A 17 4.33 -17.32 0.78
C THR A 17 5.05 -17.03 2.09
N LEU A 18 5.08 -15.76 2.47
CA LEU A 18 5.72 -15.29 3.69
C LEU A 18 4.79 -15.43 4.91
N LEU A 19 3.50 -15.14 4.72
CA LEU A 19 2.46 -15.29 5.75
C LEU A 19 1.19 -15.88 5.14
N GLU A 20 0.64 -16.87 5.83
CA GLU A 20 -0.64 -17.50 5.51
C GLU A 20 -1.79 -16.75 6.19
N PRO A 21 -2.99 -16.68 5.59
CA PRO A 21 -4.18 -16.14 6.26
C PRO A 21 -4.57 -17.02 7.46
N SER A 22 -5.36 -16.46 8.38
CA SER A 22 -5.82 -17.18 9.59
C SER A 22 -6.84 -18.30 9.33
N GLY A 23 -7.36 -18.39 8.12
CA GLY A 23 -8.33 -19.39 7.68
C GLY A 23 -8.47 -19.44 6.17
N GLU A 24 -9.38 -20.27 5.69
CA GLU A 24 -9.69 -20.44 4.26
C GLU A 24 -10.90 -19.58 3.84
N GLY A 25 -10.98 -19.28 2.55
CA GLY A 25 -12.12 -18.61 1.93
C GLY A 25 -12.15 -17.10 2.08
N GLN A 26 -13.15 -16.51 1.45
CA GLN A 26 -13.34 -15.08 1.36
C GLN A 26 -13.34 -14.38 2.74
N GLY A 27 -12.57 -13.32 2.86
CA GLY A 27 -12.45 -12.51 4.07
C GLY A 27 -11.27 -12.90 4.95
N ASN A 28 -10.69 -14.10 4.82
CA ASN A 28 -9.46 -14.50 5.51
C ASN A 28 -8.26 -13.97 4.72
N TRP A 29 -7.78 -12.79 5.08
CA TRP A 29 -6.72 -12.10 4.34
C TRP A 29 -5.60 -11.64 5.27
N VAL A 30 -4.37 -11.91 4.83
CA VAL A 30 -3.16 -11.35 5.43
C VAL A 30 -2.37 -10.65 4.34
N GLY A 31 -1.99 -9.38 4.57
CA GLY A 31 -1.28 -8.62 3.55
C GLY A 31 -1.32 -7.12 3.82
N ALA A 32 -1.55 -6.34 2.76
CA ALA A 32 -1.41 -4.89 2.81
C ALA A 32 -0.06 -4.48 3.43
N PRO A 33 1.07 -5.04 2.91
CA PRO A 33 2.38 -4.80 3.49
C PRO A 33 2.76 -3.33 3.43
N CYS A 34 3.54 -2.91 4.45
CA CYS A 34 4.36 -1.72 4.41
C CYS A 34 5.74 -2.11 4.92
N ILE A 35 6.73 -2.12 4.03
CA ILE A 35 8.13 -2.37 4.39
C ILE A 35 8.86 -1.05 4.52
N HIS A 36 9.53 -0.82 5.64
CA HIS A 36 10.25 0.42 5.91
C HIS A 36 11.57 0.13 6.65
N ARG A 37 12.64 0.81 6.24
CA ARG A 37 13.93 0.73 6.93
C ARG A 37 14.06 1.90 7.90
N HIS A 38 14.22 1.59 9.18
CA HIS A 38 14.43 2.58 10.23
C HIS A 38 15.66 2.19 11.06
N ASP A 39 16.60 3.11 11.22
CA ASP A 39 17.89 2.90 11.92
C ASP A 39 18.65 1.63 11.46
N GLY A 40 18.62 1.37 10.14
CA GLY A 40 19.28 0.23 9.53
C GLY A 40 18.51 -1.08 9.61
N VAL A 41 17.43 -1.16 10.40
CA VAL A 41 16.57 -2.34 10.56
C VAL A 41 15.38 -2.23 9.62
N ALA A 42 15.04 -3.32 8.93
CA ALA A 42 13.82 -3.39 8.12
C ALA A 42 12.64 -3.83 8.97
N TYR A 43 11.51 -3.13 8.86
CA TYR A 43 10.25 -3.45 9.53
C TYR A 43 9.16 -3.67 8.51
N LEU A 44 8.44 -4.78 8.65
CA LEU A 44 7.31 -5.16 7.81
C LEU A 44 6.01 -5.07 8.63
N ALA A 45 5.16 -4.11 8.29
CA ALA A 45 3.82 -4.03 8.86
C ALA A 45 2.83 -4.76 7.95
N VAL A 46 1.93 -5.54 8.55
CA VAL A 46 0.99 -6.42 7.84
C VAL A 46 -0.39 -6.33 8.50
N ARG A 47 -1.42 -6.12 7.70
CA ARG A 47 -2.81 -6.11 8.16
C ARG A 47 -3.39 -7.52 8.15
N TRP A 48 -4.16 -7.86 9.21
CA TRP A 48 -4.95 -9.10 9.34
C TRP A 48 -6.44 -8.81 9.26
N ARG A 49 -7.14 -9.71 8.58
CA ARG A 49 -8.58 -9.66 8.38
C ARG A 49 -9.18 -11.07 8.43
N ASP A 50 -10.38 -11.18 8.96
CA ASP A 50 -11.18 -12.40 8.90
C ASP A 50 -12.63 -12.08 8.45
N PRO A 51 -13.49 -13.09 8.20
CA PRO A 51 -14.86 -12.86 7.73
C PRO A 51 -15.72 -12.06 8.70
N ASP A 52 -15.46 -12.19 10.02
CA ASP A 52 -16.25 -11.56 11.07
C ASP A 52 -15.75 -10.16 11.41
N ARG A 53 -14.45 -9.90 11.16
CA ARG A 53 -13.76 -8.66 11.52
C ARG A 53 -12.97 -8.14 10.31
N ARG A 54 -13.50 -7.14 9.68
CA ARG A 54 -12.76 -6.38 8.67
C ARG A 54 -11.50 -5.82 9.36
N GLY A 55 -10.35 -5.79 8.72
CA GLY A 55 -9.08 -5.28 9.23
C GLY A 55 -9.04 -5.09 10.76
N HIS A 56 -8.79 -6.16 11.52
CA HIS A 56 -8.90 -6.10 12.98
C HIS A 56 -7.59 -5.76 13.67
N GLU A 57 -6.45 -5.97 13.00
CA GLU A 57 -5.14 -5.67 13.54
C GLU A 57 -4.09 -5.44 12.44
N VAL A 58 -3.03 -4.74 12.80
CA VAL A 58 -1.79 -4.63 12.06
C VAL A 58 -0.66 -5.09 12.95
N THR A 59 0.09 -6.10 12.50
CA THR A 59 1.30 -6.57 13.17
C THR A 59 2.52 -5.97 12.50
N VAL A 60 3.45 -5.43 13.28
CA VAL A 60 4.74 -4.94 12.80
C VAL A 60 5.81 -5.94 13.20
N TYR A 61 6.51 -6.46 12.20
CA TYR A 61 7.61 -7.40 12.37
C TYR A 61 8.94 -6.68 12.08
N GLU A 62 9.98 -7.02 12.82
CA GLU A 62 11.34 -6.89 12.37
C GLU A 62 11.58 -7.95 11.29
N TYR A 63 12.07 -7.51 10.14
CA TYR A 63 12.30 -8.33 8.98
C TYR A 63 13.80 -8.58 8.81
N GLY A 64 14.23 -9.81 9.10
CA GLY A 64 15.63 -10.22 9.03
C GLY A 64 16.15 -10.37 7.59
N ASP A 65 17.47 -10.31 7.44
CA ASP A 65 18.13 -10.50 6.14
C ASP A 65 17.94 -11.93 5.59
N ASP A 66 17.62 -12.88 6.42
CA ASP A 66 17.25 -14.26 6.07
C ASP A 66 15.76 -14.45 5.79
N GLY A 67 14.97 -13.37 5.82
CA GLY A 67 13.52 -13.40 5.65
C GLY A 67 12.74 -13.75 6.92
N SER A 68 13.42 -13.89 8.07
CA SER A 68 12.76 -14.17 9.35
C SER A 68 11.89 -13.00 9.81
N LEU A 69 10.80 -13.31 10.51
CA LEU A 69 9.86 -12.34 11.07
C LEU A 69 9.86 -12.42 12.60
N THR A 70 10.22 -11.31 13.27
CA THR A 70 10.13 -11.18 14.72
C THR A 70 9.14 -10.08 15.07
N GLN A 71 8.02 -10.44 15.70
CA GLN A 71 6.98 -9.49 16.08
C GLN A 71 7.52 -8.43 17.04
N GLN A 72 7.32 -7.16 16.72
CA GLN A 72 7.73 -5.99 17.49
C GLN A 72 6.55 -5.22 18.08
N ALA A 73 5.43 -5.14 17.35
CA ALA A 73 4.23 -4.46 17.79
C ALA A 73 2.98 -5.12 17.20
N ASN A 74 1.85 -4.90 17.87
CA ASN A 74 0.53 -5.22 17.37
C ASN A 74 -0.41 -4.05 17.64
N LEU A 75 -1.01 -3.49 16.58
CA LEU A 75 -1.94 -2.37 16.65
C LEU A 75 -3.34 -2.90 16.35
N THR A 76 -4.17 -3.07 17.36
CA THR A 76 -5.52 -3.60 17.17
C THR A 76 -6.54 -2.48 16.98
N ALA A 77 -7.61 -2.76 16.23
CA ALA A 77 -8.75 -1.86 16.13
C ALA A 77 -9.35 -1.52 17.50
N ALA A 78 -9.32 -2.49 18.44
CA ALA A 78 -9.81 -2.31 19.80
C ALA A 78 -8.94 -1.30 20.60
N ASP A 79 -7.61 -1.39 20.51
CA ASP A 79 -6.70 -0.46 21.20
C ASP A 79 -6.84 0.97 20.67
N LEU A 80 -7.13 1.11 19.38
CA LEU A 80 -7.39 2.39 18.71
C LEU A 80 -8.82 2.90 18.95
N GLY A 81 -9.72 2.08 19.52
CA GLY A 81 -11.13 2.44 19.74
C GLY A 81 -11.93 2.62 18.44
N VAL A 82 -11.64 1.84 17.41
CA VAL A 82 -12.23 1.93 16.06
C VAL A 82 -12.82 0.60 15.60
N VAL A 83 -13.56 0.63 14.50
CA VAL A 83 -14.20 -0.58 13.94
C VAL A 83 -13.22 -1.40 13.10
N SER A 84 -12.33 -0.73 12.36
CA SER A 84 -11.40 -1.41 11.45
C SER A 84 -10.15 -0.58 11.23
N VAL A 85 -9.05 -1.27 10.91
CA VAL A 85 -7.78 -0.71 10.46
C VAL A 85 -7.46 -1.25 9.07
N GLU A 86 -6.71 -0.49 8.28
CA GLU A 86 -6.20 -0.94 6.97
C GLU A 86 -4.68 -0.76 6.90
N ARG A 87 -4.10 -0.76 5.68
CA ARG A 87 -2.67 -0.63 5.45
C ARG A 87 -2.10 0.60 6.15
N VAL A 88 -1.17 0.38 7.06
CA VAL A 88 -0.43 1.48 7.71
C VAL A 88 0.72 1.96 6.83
N ALA A 89 1.21 3.18 7.07
CA ALA A 89 2.50 3.63 6.59
C ALA A 89 3.45 3.83 7.77
N LEU A 90 4.63 3.22 7.69
CA LEU A 90 5.78 3.52 8.52
C LEU A 90 6.66 4.55 7.79
N ALA A 91 7.22 5.50 8.52
CA ALA A 91 8.14 6.49 7.99
C ALA A 91 9.19 6.87 9.03
N THR A 92 10.28 7.47 8.61
CA THR A 92 11.24 8.09 9.53
C THR A 92 11.08 9.60 9.47
N ASN A 93 10.92 10.26 10.61
CA ASN A 93 10.84 11.70 10.70
C ASN A 93 12.17 12.31 10.20
N PRO A 94 12.18 13.06 9.10
CA PRO A 94 13.42 13.57 8.50
C PRO A 94 14.12 14.64 9.36
N HIS A 95 13.46 15.17 10.40
CA HIS A 95 14.01 16.19 11.28
C HIS A 95 14.53 15.65 12.61
N THR A 96 13.93 14.56 13.13
CA THR A 96 14.27 13.99 14.44
C THR A 96 14.88 12.61 14.36
N GLY A 97 14.71 11.89 13.24
CA GLY A 97 15.09 10.50 13.09
C GLY A 97 14.11 9.50 13.72
N ALA A 98 13.06 9.95 14.39
CA ALA A 98 12.10 9.05 15.06
C ALA A 98 11.23 8.27 14.06
N LEU A 99 10.79 7.08 14.46
CA LEU A 99 9.82 6.29 13.71
C LEU A 99 8.43 6.91 13.81
N GLN A 100 7.73 6.98 12.69
CA GLN A 100 6.36 7.44 12.58
C GLN A 100 5.46 6.33 12.06
N CYS A 101 4.21 6.29 12.54
CA CYS A 101 3.20 5.34 12.09
C CYS A 101 1.89 6.08 11.78
N TYR A 102 1.43 5.94 10.54
CA TYR A 102 0.15 6.47 10.06
C TYR A 102 -0.82 5.32 9.87
N VAL A 103 -1.96 5.38 10.55
CA VAL A 103 -2.94 4.29 10.61
C VAL A 103 -4.25 4.77 10.01
N PRO A 104 -4.71 4.20 8.89
CA PRO A 104 -6.06 4.46 8.41
C PRO A 104 -7.06 3.65 9.23
N VAL A 105 -8.10 4.32 9.71
CA VAL A 105 -9.10 3.73 10.61
C VAL A 105 -10.52 4.02 10.14
N ASP A 106 -11.40 3.04 10.23
CA ASP A 106 -12.85 3.23 10.14
C ASP A 106 -13.41 3.47 11.54
N ARG A 107 -13.95 4.67 11.77
CA ARG A 107 -14.56 5.05 13.06
C ARG A 107 -16.01 4.56 13.21
N GLY A 108 -16.51 3.87 12.19
CA GLY A 108 -17.87 3.36 12.09
C GLY A 108 -18.65 4.00 10.94
N GLY A 109 -19.48 3.19 10.26
CA GLY A 109 -20.27 3.69 9.14
C GLY A 109 -19.49 4.03 7.87
N ASN A 110 -18.32 3.43 7.68
CA ASN A 110 -17.38 3.73 6.59
C ASN A 110 -16.75 5.14 6.69
N ASP A 111 -16.60 5.65 7.92
CA ASP A 111 -15.96 6.94 8.22
C ASP A 111 -14.44 6.76 8.34
N TRP A 112 -13.78 6.64 7.19
CA TRP A 112 -12.35 6.43 7.09
C TRP A 112 -11.57 7.73 7.20
N VAL A 113 -10.60 7.74 8.12
CA VAL A 113 -9.64 8.82 8.33
C VAL A 113 -8.24 8.23 8.48
N ILE A 114 -7.20 9.04 8.26
CA ILE A 114 -5.83 8.68 8.59
C ILE A 114 -5.46 9.30 9.93
N GLN A 115 -5.08 8.47 10.87
CA GLN A 115 -4.53 8.86 12.16
C GLN A 115 -3.00 8.70 12.16
N LYS A 116 -2.32 9.42 13.02
CA LYS A 116 -0.90 9.27 13.30
C LYS A 116 -0.73 9.00 14.79
N LEU A 117 0.15 8.05 15.13
CA LEU A 117 0.62 7.83 16.50
C LEU A 117 1.71 8.85 16.86
N ALA A 118 1.98 9.03 18.14
CA ALA A 118 3.17 9.79 18.55
C ALA A 118 4.43 9.14 18.00
N ASP A 119 5.41 9.97 17.66
CA ASP A 119 6.73 9.52 17.19
C ASP A 119 7.38 8.61 18.26
N ALA A 120 8.06 7.57 17.84
CA ALA A 120 8.65 6.55 18.69
C ALA A 120 10.09 6.21 18.25
N ASP A 121 10.89 5.62 19.16
CA ASP A 121 12.25 5.18 18.81
C ASP A 121 12.25 3.84 18.04
N SER A 122 11.17 3.07 18.16
CA SER A 122 11.03 1.75 17.52
C SER A 122 9.56 1.30 17.49
N PRO A 123 9.19 0.28 16.70
CA PRO A 123 7.82 -0.22 16.65
C PRO A 123 7.28 -0.68 18.01
N SER A 124 8.13 -1.27 18.87
CA SER A 124 7.73 -1.73 20.21
C SER A 124 7.37 -0.59 21.18
N LYS A 125 7.59 0.66 20.79
CA LYS A 125 7.24 1.88 21.54
C LYS A 125 6.05 2.63 20.95
N LEU A 126 5.46 2.15 19.87
CA LEU A 126 4.24 2.73 19.33
C LEU A 126 3.09 2.59 20.33
N ASP A 127 2.41 3.69 20.62
CA ASP A 127 1.30 3.74 21.58
C ASP A 127 -0.01 4.12 20.88
N PRO A 128 -0.95 3.15 20.71
CA PRO A 128 -2.26 3.41 20.10
C PRO A 128 -3.07 4.52 20.79
N ALA A 129 -2.87 4.71 22.10
CA ALA A 129 -3.60 5.75 22.85
C ALA A 129 -3.22 7.18 22.45
N THR A 130 -2.11 7.36 21.73
CA THR A 130 -1.65 8.65 21.21
C THR A 130 -2.23 9.01 19.84
N ALA A 131 -3.04 8.13 19.25
CA ALA A 131 -3.58 8.29 17.91
C ALA A 131 -4.38 9.60 17.77
N ARG A 132 -4.05 10.36 16.72
CA ARG A 132 -4.79 11.58 16.36
C ARG A 132 -5.02 11.67 14.86
N THR A 133 -6.18 12.17 14.45
CA THR A 133 -6.50 12.34 13.04
C THR A 133 -5.64 13.44 12.42
N VAL A 134 -4.90 13.06 11.35
CA VAL A 134 -4.05 13.99 10.57
C VAL A 134 -4.62 14.25 9.17
N LEU A 135 -5.42 13.34 8.62
CA LEU A 135 -6.13 13.56 7.35
C LEU A 135 -7.55 12.97 7.45
N ARG A 136 -8.52 13.72 6.97
CA ARG A 136 -9.94 13.33 6.91
C ARG A 136 -10.54 13.67 5.56
N PRO A 137 -11.65 13.05 5.13
CA PRO A 137 -12.38 13.45 3.93
C PRO A 137 -12.69 14.95 3.93
N GLU A 138 -12.65 15.57 2.75
CA GLU A 138 -12.95 16.99 2.58
C GLU A 138 -14.16 17.18 1.66
N PRO A 139 -15.27 17.75 2.15
CA PRO A 139 -16.46 17.95 1.35
C PRO A 139 -16.19 18.79 0.09
N GLY A 140 -16.74 18.34 -1.03
CA GLY A 140 -16.60 19.04 -2.31
C GLY A 140 -15.35 18.69 -3.11
N THR A 141 -14.53 17.77 -2.62
CA THR A 141 -13.35 17.23 -3.32
C THR A 141 -13.59 15.82 -3.83
N THR A 142 -12.62 15.26 -4.56
CA THR A 142 -12.64 13.88 -5.07
C THR A 142 -12.34 12.83 -3.99
N ASP A 143 -12.05 13.23 -2.75
CA ASP A 143 -11.86 12.38 -1.57
C ASP A 143 -12.88 12.68 -0.44
N ALA A 144 -14.05 13.24 -0.81
CA ALA A 144 -15.07 13.65 0.14
C ALA A 144 -15.71 12.53 0.96
N GLY A 145 -15.56 11.27 0.52
CA GLY A 145 -16.16 10.11 1.18
C GLY A 145 -15.23 9.37 2.11
N THR A 146 -14.00 9.07 1.67
CA THR A 146 -13.03 8.29 2.44
C THR A 146 -11.59 8.70 2.13
N VAL A 147 -10.70 8.57 3.12
CA VAL A 147 -9.24 8.65 2.95
C VAL A 147 -8.56 7.49 3.68
N LYS A 148 -7.76 6.68 2.99
CA LYS A 148 -7.10 5.49 3.58
C LYS A 148 -5.86 5.06 2.80
N ASP A 149 -5.21 3.97 3.24
CA ASP A 149 -4.07 3.31 2.60
C ASP A 149 -2.92 4.28 2.29
N PRO A 150 -2.35 4.97 3.30
CA PRO A 150 -1.27 5.92 3.08
C PRO A 150 0.02 5.23 2.64
N VAL A 151 0.77 5.92 1.78
CA VAL A 151 2.17 5.66 1.45
C VAL A 151 2.93 6.96 1.71
N ILE A 152 3.98 6.90 2.50
CA ILE A 152 4.73 8.09 2.91
C ILE A 152 6.14 8.06 2.31
N GLU A 153 6.47 9.11 1.57
CA GLU A 153 7.83 9.38 1.14
C GLU A 153 8.34 10.69 1.75
N THR A 154 9.63 10.74 2.01
CA THR A 154 10.27 11.97 2.54
C THR A 154 11.46 12.37 1.66
N VAL A 155 11.40 13.58 1.12
CA VAL A 155 12.44 14.12 0.25
C VAL A 155 12.76 15.54 0.66
N GLY A 156 14.03 15.80 0.96
CA GLY A 156 14.51 17.16 1.32
C GLY A 156 13.80 17.74 2.56
N GLY A 157 13.42 16.90 3.52
CA GLY A 157 12.70 17.31 4.72
C GLY A 157 11.21 17.56 4.53
N ARG A 158 10.67 17.31 3.35
CA ARG A 158 9.24 17.40 3.04
C ARG A 158 8.64 16.00 2.96
N TYR A 159 7.42 15.85 3.46
CA TYR A 159 6.64 14.63 3.38
C TYR A 159 5.68 14.68 2.19
N TYR A 160 5.54 13.53 1.54
CA TYR A 160 4.57 13.24 0.49
C TYR A 160 3.74 12.05 0.94
N MET A 161 2.44 12.26 1.18
CA MET A 161 1.49 11.19 1.50
C MET A 161 0.65 10.91 0.27
N PHE A 162 0.88 9.76 -0.35
CA PHE A 162 -0.07 9.22 -1.30
C PHE A 162 -1.14 8.45 -0.55
N TYR A 163 -2.39 8.57 -0.94
CA TYR A 163 -3.49 7.91 -0.25
C TYR A 163 -4.64 7.59 -1.20
N ALA A 164 -5.43 6.58 -0.85
CA ALA A 164 -6.67 6.27 -1.54
C ALA A 164 -7.76 7.22 -1.04
N GLY A 165 -8.26 8.07 -1.94
CA GLY A 165 -9.39 8.94 -1.68
C GLY A 165 -10.59 8.54 -2.52
N ALA A 166 -11.80 8.60 -1.97
CA ALA A 166 -13.03 8.31 -2.70
C ALA A 166 -14.10 9.37 -2.47
N ASP A 167 -14.88 9.64 -3.52
CA ASP A 167 -16.02 10.56 -3.52
C ASP A 167 -17.37 9.87 -3.24
N GLY A 168 -17.34 8.63 -2.73
CA GLY A 168 -18.50 7.77 -2.53
C GLY A 168 -18.78 6.81 -3.69
N ARG A 169 -17.97 6.81 -4.74
CA ARG A 169 -18.07 5.87 -5.90
C ARG A 169 -16.99 4.81 -5.85
N SER A 170 -15.75 5.24 -6.07
CA SER A 170 -14.58 4.38 -6.12
C SER A 170 -13.32 5.16 -5.77
N GLU A 171 -12.27 4.46 -5.45
CA GLU A 171 -11.02 5.05 -4.99
C GLU A 171 -10.18 5.58 -6.14
N GLN A 172 -9.49 6.69 -5.91
CA GLN A 172 -8.47 7.25 -6.78
C GLN A 172 -7.22 7.60 -5.96
N ALA A 173 -6.08 7.66 -6.65
CA ALA A 173 -4.81 8.01 -6.02
C ALA A 173 -4.70 9.53 -5.80
N HIS A 174 -4.53 9.94 -4.56
CA HIS A 174 -4.40 11.33 -4.13
C HIS A 174 -3.03 11.57 -3.51
N LEU A 175 -2.64 12.83 -3.45
CA LEU A 175 -1.42 13.30 -2.81
C LEU A 175 -1.74 14.43 -1.83
N ALA A 176 -1.13 14.39 -0.66
CA ALA A 176 -1.00 15.52 0.25
C ALA A 176 0.46 15.69 0.66
N THR A 177 0.87 16.90 0.97
CA THR A 177 2.24 17.21 1.40
C THR A 177 2.26 17.86 2.76
N SER A 178 3.37 17.69 3.50
CA SER A 178 3.58 18.27 4.81
C SER A 178 5.04 18.65 5.03
N VAL A 179 5.32 19.55 5.95
CA VAL A 179 6.68 19.87 6.45
C VAL A 179 6.94 19.32 7.85
N ASP A 180 5.88 18.90 8.55
CA ASP A 180 5.94 18.46 9.95
C ASP A 180 5.41 17.02 10.15
N GLY A 181 4.80 16.41 9.09
CA GLY A 181 4.15 15.11 9.16
C GLY A 181 2.82 15.11 9.94
N GLU A 182 2.32 16.29 10.33
CA GLU A 182 1.14 16.47 11.17
C GLU A 182 0.04 17.24 10.45
N THR A 183 0.42 18.34 9.79
CA THR A 183 -0.47 19.22 9.04
C THR A 183 -0.29 18.99 7.55
N TRP A 184 -1.34 18.54 6.88
CA TRP A 184 -1.29 18.11 5.49
C TRP A 184 -2.04 19.06 4.57
N THR A 185 -1.41 19.40 3.45
CA THR A 185 -2.00 20.18 2.37
C THR A 185 -2.21 19.29 1.16
N ARG A 186 -3.46 19.16 0.70
CA ARG A 186 -3.80 18.41 -0.51
C ARG A 186 -3.16 19.03 -1.74
N HIS A 187 -2.69 18.19 -2.64
CA HIS A 187 -2.20 18.62 -3.94
C HIS A 187 -3.35 19.20 -4.78
N GLY A 188 -3.10 20.30 -5.48
CA GLY A 188 -4.15 21.02 -6.22
C GLY A 188 -4.76 20.25 -7.38
N ASP A 189 -3.97 19.35 -8.00
CA ASP A 189 -4.37 18.57 -9.16
C ASP A 189 -4.84 17.14 -8.81
N ASN A 190 -5.25 16.90 -7.56
CA ASN A 190 -5.80 15.60 -7.18
C ASN A 190 -7.05 15.21 -7.98
N PRO A 191 -7.21 13.92 -8.33
CA PRO A 191 -6.29 12.79 -8.07
C PRO A 191 -5.06 12.81 -8.99
N VAL A 192 -3.89 12.41 -8.45
CA VAL A 192 -2.61 12.39 -9.19
C VAL A 192 -2.51 11.23 -10.19
N ILE A 193 -3.19 10.10 -9.92
CA ILE A 193 -3.51 9.07 -10.92
C ILE A 193 -5.02 8.96 -10.98
N LYS A 194 -5.58 9.22 -12.16
CA LYS A 194 -7.02 9.19 -12.42
C LYS A 194 -7.44 7.82 -12.93
N ARG A 195 -8.69 7.47 -12.69
CA ARG A 195 -9.33 6.31 -13.32
C ARG A 195 -9.27 6.45 -14.85
N ALA A 196 -8.70 5.45 -15.51
CA ALA A 196 -8.55 5.41 -16.96
C ALA A 196 -8.23 3.98 -17.43
N TYR A 197 -8.36 3.70 -18.71
CA TYR A 197 -7.92 2.46 -19.35
C TYR A 197 -8.45 1.21 -18.62
N TRP A 198 -7.55 0.27 -18.28
CA TRP A 198 -7.90 -0.97 -17.57
C TRP A 198 -8.24 -0.76 -16.08
N HIS A 199 -7.89 0.40 -15.51
CA HIS A 199 -8.18 0.79 -14.12
C HIS A 199 -9.24 1.91 -14.05
N ASP A 200 -10.31 1.79 -14.85
CA ASP A 200 -11.36 2.81 -14.96
C ASP A 200 -12.35 2.82 -13.77
N HIS A 201 -12.19 1.89 -12.81
CA HIS A 201 -13.01 1.84 -11.59
C HIS A 201 -12.22 2.22 -10.32
N HIS A 202 -11.19 1.48 -9.94
CA HIS A 202 -10.32 1.79 -8.80
C HIS A 202 -8.89 2.06 -9.26
N VAL A 203 -8.22 3.01 -8.61
CA VAL A 203 -6.78 3.20 -8.72
C VAL A 203 -6.22 3.74 -7.41
N ARG A 204 -5.16 3.11 -6.85
CA ARG A 204 -4.50 3.49 -5.60
C ARG A 204 -3.01 3.30 -5.75
N ILE A 205 -2.19 4.21 -5.18
CA ILE A 205 -0.73 4.02 -5.10
C ILE A 205 -0.44 3.06 -3.94
N SER A 206 0.43 2.09 -4.19
CA SER A 206 0.86 1.09 -3.20
C SER A 206 2.32 1.21 -2.81
N ALA A 207 3.22 1.64 -3.70
CA ALA A 207 4.61 1.91 -3.37
C ALA A 207 5.19 3.01 -4.25
N VAL A 208 6.20 3.69 -3.73
CA VAL A 208 6.98 4.68 -4.45
C VAL A 208 8.45 4.37 -4.19
N VAL A 209 9.21 4.10 -5.23
CA VAL A 209 10.60 3.64 -5.12
C VAL A 209 11.48 4.46 -6.04
N PRO A 210 12.63 5.00 -5.58
CA PRO A 210 13.57 5.66 -6.49
C PRO A 210 14.09 4.66 -7.52
N ALA A 211 14.11 5.05 -8.77
CA ALA A 211 14.70 4.22 -9.82
C ALA A 211 16.22 4.15 -9.63
N PRO A 212 16.85 2.96 -9.73
CA PRO A 212 18.28 2.81 -9.39
C PRO A 212 19.21 3.68 -10.23
N ASP A 213 18.93 3.82 -11.54
CA ASP A 213 19.87 4.43 -12.50
C ASP A 213 19.30 5.70 -13.18
N ALA A 214 18.16 6.21 -12.74
CA ALA A 214 17.53 7.40 -13.32
C ALA A 214 16.96 8.32 -12.25
N PRO A 215 16.94 9.64 -12.47
CA PRO A 215 16.41 10.61 -11.53
C PRO A 215 14.85 10.67 -11.60
N VAL A 216 14.22 9.52 -11.46
CA VAL A 216 12.76 9.35 -11.45
C VAL A 216 12.35 8.37 -10.36
N TRP A 217 11.09 8.43 -9.99
CA TRP A 217 10.44 7.48 -9.09
C TRP A 217 9.61 6.48 -9.88
N LEU A 218 9.71 5.22 -9.54
CA LEU A 218 8.76 4.19 -9.95
C LEU A 218 7.63 4.19 -8.94
N VAL A 219 6.41 4.30 -9.45
CA VAL A 219 5.19 4.41 -8.64
C VAL A 219 4.32 3.20 -8.95
N PHE A 220 4.32 2.23 -8.04
CA PHE A 220 3.43 1.10 -8.13
C PHE A 220 2.04 1.53 -7.71
N TYR A 221 1.06 1.21 -8.55
CA TYR A 221 -0.35 1.43 -8.24
C TYR A 221 -1.14 0.16 -8.46
N GLU A 222 -2.27 0.06 -7.85
CA GLU A 222 -3.22 -1.02 -8.07
C GLU A 222 -4.49 -0.47 -8.68
N GLY A 223 -5.07 -1.23 -9.60
CA GLY A 223 -6.26 -0.82 -10.30
C GLY A 223 -7.19 -1.96 -10.66
N SER A 224 -8.44 -1.63 -10.92
CA SER A 224 -9.45 -2.52 -11.47
C SER A 224 -10.38 -1.79 -12.41
N GLY A 225 -10.93 -2.54 -13.38
CA GLY A 225 -11.86 -2.02 -14.36
C GLY A 225 -13.32 -2.35 -14.05
N ILE A 226 -14.23 -1.48 -14.42
CA ILE A 226 -15.67 -1.73 -14.35
C ILE A 226 -16.11 -2.83 -15.34
N SER A 227 -15.37 -2.97 -16.43
CA SER A 227 -15.57 -4.02 -17.45
C SER A 227 -15.08 -5.41 -17.03
N ASP A 228 -14.35 -5.52 -15.93
CA ASP A 228 -13.91 -6.80 -15.37
C ASP A 228 -15.08 -7.61 -14.79
N THR A 229 -16.19 -7.63 -15.52
CA THR A 229 -17.39 -8.46 -15.25
C THR A 229 -18.03 -8.22 -13.88
N GLY A 230 -18.07 -6.96 -13.43
CA GLY A 230 -18.63 -6.59 -12.11
C GLY A 230 -17.70 -6.84 -10.93
N ARG A 231 -16.47 -7.22 -11.18
CA ARG A 231 -15.46 -7.57 -10.16
C ARG A 231 -14.58 -6.39 -9.82
N THR A 232 -15.19 -5.39 -9.27
CA THR A 232 -14.55 -4.10 -9.02
C THR A 232 -13.38 -4.12 -8.04
N TRP A 233 -13.27 -5.18 -7.23
CA TRP A 233 -12.19 -5.38 -6.25
C TRP A 233 -11.08 -6.33 -6.71
N ASN A 234 -11.12 -6.75 -7.97
CA ASN A 234 -10.07 -7.54 -8.58
C ASN A 234 -8.85 -6.66 -8.93
N LEU A 235 -8.19 -6.16 -7.89
CA LEU A 235 -7.11 -5.19 -8.00
C LEU A 235 -5.82 -5.87 -8.48
N ARG A 236 -5.25 -5.33 -9.54
CA ARG A 236 -3.98 -5.79 -10.13
C ARG A 236 -2.99 -4.64 -10.18
N THR A 237 -1.71 -4.94 -10.20
CA THR A 237 -0.67 -3.92 -10.10
C THR A 237 -0.29 -3.34 -11.45
N GLY A 238 -0.26 -2.02 -11.54
CA GLY A 238 0.33 -1.23 -12.63
C GLY A 238 1.51 -0.40 -12.15
N VAL A 239 2.19 0.26 -13.08
CA VAL A 239 3.32 1.14 -12.78
C VAL A 239 3.19 2.47 -13.50
N ALA A 240 3.47 3.53 -12.77
CA ALA A 240 3.65 4.87 -13.28
C ALA A 240 5.07 5.36 -12.97
N MET A 241 5.50 6.44 -13.59
CA MET A 241 6.76 7.12 -13.30
C MET A 241 6.48 8.56 -12.88
N SER A 242 7.33 9.07 -11.98
CA SER A 242 7.27 10.46 -11.55
C SER A 242 8.68 11.07 -11.46
N PRO A 243 8.89 12.28 -11.99
CA PRO A 243 10.15 13.00 -11.83
C PRO A 243 10.24 13.78 -10.50
N ASP A 244 9.11 14.03 -9.82
CA ASP A 244 9.03 14.99 -8.72
C ASP A 244 8.03 14.61 -7.61
N LEU A 245 7.46 13.41 -7.64
CA LEU A 245 6.41 12.92 -6.74
C LEU A 245 5.05 13.66 -6.84
N GLU A 246 4.92 14.63 -7.70
CA GLU A 246 3.69 15.42 -7.90
C GLU A 246 3.01 15.09 -9.24
N ARG A 247 3.81 14.87 -10.29
CA ARG A 247 3.32 14.52 -11.63
C ARG A 247 3.53 13.05 -11.93
N MET A 248 2.46 12.35 -12.24
CA MET A 248 2.48 10.93 -12.55
C MET A 248 2.26 10.69 -14.05
N THR A 249 3.07 9.81 -14.62
CA THR A 249 2.89 9.31 -15.99
C THR A 249 2.65 7.82 -15.91
N ASP A 250 1.45 7.37 -16.26
CA ASP A 250 1.13 5.95 -16.36
C ASP A 250 1.96 5.30 -17.46
N THR A 251 2.72 4.27 -17.11
CA THR A 251 3.59 3.53 -18.03
C THR A 251 3.04 2.14 -18.35
N SER A 252 1.90 1.78 -17.80
CA SER A 252 1.19 0.52 -18.04
C SER A 252 -0.28 0.72 -18.47
N PRO A 253 -0.58 1.61 -19.45
CA PRO A 253 -1.96 1.89 -19.85
C PRO A 253 -2.65 0.72 -20.53
N ASP A 254 -1.90 -0.21 -21.12
CA ASP A 254 -2.43 -1.35 -21.86
C ASP A 254 -2.86 -2.52 -20.98
N GLY A 255 -2.46 -2.51 -19.70
CA GLY A 255 -2.81 -3.57 -18.73
C GLY A 255 -1.93 -3.59 -17.50
N PRO A 256 -2.28 -4.43 -16.52
CA PRO A 256 -1.47 -4.59 -15.31
C PRO A 256 -0.13 -5.28 -15.63
N VAL A 257 0.90 -4.93 -14.86
CA VAL A 257 2.23 -5.58 -14.92
C VAL A 257 2.28 -6.83 -14.05
N TYR A 258 1.53 -6.86 -12.94
CA TYR A 258 1.40 -8.05 -12.10
C TYR A 258 -0.07 -8.37 -11.83
N SER A 259 -0.40 -9.65 -11.88
CA SER A 259 -1.73 -10.19 -11.61
C SER A 259 -1.60 -11.46 -10.77
N GLY A 260 -2.64 -11.78 -9.99
CA GLY A 260 -2.67 -13.02 -9.22
C GLY A 260 -2.70 -14.26 -10.11
N PRO A 261 -2.28 -15.43 -9.58
CA PRO A 261 -2.11 -16.66 -10.36
C PRO A 261 -3.40 -17.24 -10.92
N ALA A 262 -4.55 -16.84 -10.39
CA ALA A 262 -5.87 -17.28 -10.86
C ALA A 262 -6.44 -16.40 -11.99
N ALA A 263 -5.68 -15.42 -12.52
CA ALA A 263 -6.14 -14.46 -13.54
C ALA A 263 -6.76 -15.13 -14.78
N GLU A 264 -6.25 -16.29 -15.19
CA GLU A 264 -6.68 -17.02 -16.38
C GLU A 264 -7.89 -17.94 -16.14
N ARG A 265 -8.29 -18.17 -14.91
CA ARG A 265 -9.24 -19.24 -14.56
C ARG A 265 -10.71 -18.87 -14.75
N GLY A 266 -11.06 -17.59 -14.79
CA GLY A 266 -12.45 -17.17 -14.96
C GLY A 266 -13.41 -17.79 -13.92
N THR A 267 -12.95 -17.95 -12.68
CA THR A 267 -13.62 -18.79 -11.65
C THR A 267 -14.94 -18.27 -11.15
N GLY A 268 -15.34 -17.05 -11.49
CA GLY A 268 -16.58 -16.46 -10.97
C GLY A 268 -16.44 -15.75 -9.62
N VAL A 269 -15.29 -15.78 -8.95
CA VAL A 269 -15.02 -15.03 -7.72
C VAL A 269 -14.55 -13.61 -7.98
N ASP A 270 -14.86 -12.68 -7.09
CA ASP A 270 -14.69 -11.24 -7.35
C ASP A 270 -13.23 -10.77 -7.30
N THR A 271 -12.31 -11.58 -6.74
CA THR A 271 -10.95 -11.17 -6.42
C THR A 271 -9.86 -12.11 -6.96
N PHE A 272 -10.23 -13.04 -7.84
CA PHE A 272 -9.38 -14.15 -8.29
C PHE A 272 -8.03 -13.75 -8.92
N ALA A 273 -7.93 -12.60 -9.56
CA ALA A 273 -6.69 -12.13 -10.19
C ALA A 273 -5.95 -11.09 -9.33
N THR A 274 -6.37 -10.91 -8.08
CA THR A 274 -5.79 -9.88 -7.22
C THR A 274 -4.32 -10.14 -6.94
N CYS A 275 -3.51 -9.10 -7.24
CA CYS A 275 -2.14 -8.91 -6.79
C CYS A 275 -2.04 -7.42 -6.45
N ARG A 276 -2.04 -7.09 -5.17
CA ARG A 276 -2.19 -5.71 -4.70
C ARG A 276 -1.30 -5.37 -3.52
N TYR A 277 -1.29 -4.10 -3.13
CA TYR A 277 -0.46 -3.59 -2.04
C TYR A 277 1.02 -3.96 -2.23
N VAL A 278 1.49 -3.89 -3.49
CA VAL A 278 2.92 -4.10 -3.76
C VAL A 278 3.72 -3.09 -2.95
N ASP A 279 4.75 -3.59 -2.26
CA ASP A 279 5.76 -2.77 -1.60
C ASP A 279 7.16 -3.35 -1.85
N VAL A 280 8.20 -2.54 -1.76
CA VAL A 280 9.54 -2.91 -2.23
C VAL A 280 10.59 -2.53 -1.20
N LEU A 281 11.40 -3.52 -0.81
CA LEU A 281 12.64 -3.30 -0.07
C LEU A 281 13.83 -3.39 -1.03
N THR A 282 14.57 -2.30 -1.16
CA THR A 282 15.79 -2.27 -1.98
C THR A 282 16.98 -2.83 -1.21
N ARG A 283 17.74 -3.76 -1.81
CA ARG A 283 18.95 -4.38 -1.26
C ARG A 283 20.08 -4.35 -2.29
N GLY A 284 20.72 -3.20 -2.48
CA GLY A 284 21.74 -3.03 -3.50
C GLY A 284 21.18 -3.28 -4.90
N ASP A 285 21.67 -4.32 -5.58
CA ASP A 285 21.26 -4.69 -6.94
C ASP A 285 20.01 -5.60 -6.98
N GLU A 286 19.37 -5.85 -5.84
CA GLU A 286 18.18 -6.68 -5.72
C GLU A 286 17.03 -5.92 -5.07
N TRP A 287 15.83 -6.32 -5.44
CA TRP A 287 14.59 -5.91 -4.81
C TRP A 287 13.90 -7.10 -4.19
N GLU A 288 13.46 -6.95 -2.96
CA GLU A 288 12.46 -7.82 -2.34
C GLU A 288 11.10 -7.16 -2.50
N VAL A 289 10.23 -7.80 -3.26
CA VAL A 289 8.89 -7.30 -3.57
C VAL A 289 7.87 -8.10 -2.78
N PHE A 290 7.06 -7.39 -2.01
CA PHE A 290 5.99 -7.94 -1.20
C PHE A 290 4.65 -7.63 -1.86
N ALA A 291 3.71 -8.58 -1.84
CA ALA A 291 2.36 -8.37 -2.38
C ALA A 291 1.32 -9.19 -1.63
N GLU A 292 0.11 -8.65 -1.50
CA GLU A 292 -1.07 -9.40 -1.09
C GLU A 292 -1.68 -10.05 -2.34
N VAL A 293 -1.81 -11.38 -2.32
CA VAL A 293 -2.17 -12.18 -3.50
C VAL A 293 -3.37 -13.07 -3.20
N ALA A 294 -4.33 -13.09 -4.13
CA ALA A 294 -5.50 -13.96 -4.03
C ALA A 294 -5.11 -15.44 -4.24
N ARG A 295 -5.65 -16.30 -3.41
CA ARG A 295 -5.57 -17.76 -3.49
C ARG A 295 -6.79 -18.33 -4.23
N GLU A 296 -6.75 -19.63 -4.53
CA GLU A 296 -7.83 -20.31 -5.25
C GLU A 296 -9.16 -20.35 -4.48
N ASP A 297 -9.09 -20.29 -3.15
CA ASP A 297 -10.25 -20.32 -2.25
C ASP A 297 -10.78 -18.93 -1.88
N ASP A 298 -10.27 -17.85 -2.51
CA ASP A 298 -10.62 -16.45 -2.23
C ASP A 298 -10.08 -15.91 -0.89
N SER A 299 -9.23 -16.68 -0.19
CA SER A 299 -8.38 -16.12 0.85
C SER A 299 -7.18 -15.39 0.23
N PHE A 300 -6.46 -14.57 1.01
CA PHE A 300 -5.28 -13.86 0.52
C PHE A 300 -4.09 -14.13 1.43
N ASP A 301 -2.95 -14.43 0.81
CA ASP A 301 -1.67 -14.56 1.48
C ASP A 301 -0.75 -13.35 1.19
N LEU A 302 0.26 -13.18 2.03
CA LEU A 302 1.36 -12.27 1.78
C LEU A 302 2.49 -13.04 1.12
N ARG A 303 2.88 -12.63 -0.09
CA ARG A 303 3.98 -13.21 -0.84
C ARG A 303 5.17 -12.28 -0.94
N ARG A 304 6.35 -12.90 -1.12
CA ARG A 304 7.63 -12.25 -1.37
C ARG A 304 8.31 -12.83 -2.59
N ALA A 305 8.86 -11.97 -3.43
CA ALA A 305 9.76 -12.34 -4.51
C ALA A 305 11.06 -11.54 -4.39
N THR A 306 12.21 -12.19 -4.61
CA THR A 306 13.50 -11.51 -4.77
C THR A 306 13.83 -11.45 -6.24
N VAL A 307 14.08 -10.26 -6.76
CA VAL A 307 14.33 -10.01 -8.19
C VAL A 307 15.49 -9.02 -8.35
N PRO A 308 16.22 -9.05 -9.48
CA PRO A 308 17.18 -8.00 -9.79
C PRO A 308 16.49 -6.63 -9.81
N ALA A 309 17.15 -5.60 -9.28
CA ALA A 309 16.65 -4.24 -9.41
C ALA A 309 16.57 -3.85 -10.90
N PRO A 310 15.51 -3.11 -11.32
CA PRO A 310 15.36 -2.74 -12.72
C PRO A 310 16.49 -1.81 -13.15
N GLY A 311 17.16 -2.15 -14.27
CA GLY A 311 18.01 -1.20 -14.99
C GLY A 311 17.13 -0.29 -15.86
N LEU A 312 17.33 1.03 -15.79
CA LEU A 312 16.64 2.03 -16.61
C LEU A 312 17.44 2.47 -17.83
#